data_4c333790232e8287fbef9e8d5d35342a
#
_entry.id   4c333790232e8287fbef9e8d5d35342a
#
_cell.length_a   1.000
_cell.length_b   1.000
_cell.length_c   1.000
_cell.angle_alpha   90.00
_cell.angle_beta   90.00
_cell.angle_gamma   90.00
#
_symmetry.space_group_name_H-M   'P 1'
#
loop_
_entity.id
_entity.type
_entity.pdbx_description
1 polymer ?
#
loop_
_entity_poly.entity_id
_entity_poly.type
_entity_poly.pdbx_seq_one_letter_code
_entity_poly.pdbx_strand_id
1 'polypeptide(L)'
;MKRTLTSRALAALLVLSLAGCCGGPELGEVFDGTVNDYDGVTMSVVEGSAYPGQVSVEILNATDAEIDSGNEGDFFVQAERDGQWYALETLQDEYANTAEAYVYETDVPRELTLNWTAYYGSLPPGRYRVCKWFFEYRGPGDTTDFLLAAEFTLE
;
A
#
# COMPACT_ATOMS: atom_id res chain seq x y z
N MET A 1 -10.51 -40.46 62.89
CA MET A 1 -10.45 -39.20 62.15
C MET A 1 -9.89 -39.45 60.74
N LYS A 2 -10.74 -39.51 59.74
CA LYS A 2 -10.32 -39.73 58.31
C LYS A 2 -10.40 -38.37 57.58
N ARG A 3 -9.24 -37.84 57.13
CA ARG A 3 -9.16 -36.65 56.31
C ARG A 3 -9.29 -37.04 54.80
N THR A 4 -10.36 -36.62 54.20
CA THR A 4 -10.56 -36.73 52.77
C THR A 4 -9.83 -35.58 52.06
N LEU A 5 -8.83 -35.89 51.22
CA LEU A 5 -8.22 -34.95 50.27
C LEU A 5 -9.13 -34.84 49.04
N THR A 6 -9.70 -33.68 48.84
CA THR A 6 -10.38 -33.34 47.59
C THR A 6 -9.35 -32.82 46.57
N SER A 7 -9.07 -33.62 45.57
CA SER A 7 -8.24 -33.25 44.41
C SER A 7 -9.04 -32.33 43.49
N ARG A 8 -8.61 -31.08 43.38
CA ARG A 8 -9.14 -30.14 42.37
C ARG A 8 -8.33 -30.33 41.09
N ALA A 9 -8.91 -30.97 40.09
CA ALA A 9 -8.38 -31.04 38.75
C ALA A 9 -8.54 -29.66 38.07
N LEU A 10 -7.43 -29.01 37.80
CA LEU A 10 -7.37 -27.77 37.03
C LEU A 10 -7.38 -28.16 35.56
N ALA A 11 -8.51 -27.98 34.88
CA ALA A 11 -8.61 -28.16 33.44
C ALA A 11 -7.97 -26.92 32.75
N ALA A 12 -6.76 -27.09 32.23
CA ALA A 12 -6.14 -26.10 31.37
C ALA A 12 -6.82 -26.15 30.00
N LEU A 13 -7.60 -25.12 29.69
CA LEU A 13 -8.18 -24.91 28.37
C LEU A 13 -7.05 -24.46 27.43
N LEU A 14 -6.56 -25.38 26.60
CA LEU A 14 -5.61 -25.06 25.52
C LEU A 14 -6.41 -24.41 24.40
N VAL A 15 -6.40 -23.08 24.33
CA VAL A 15 -6.91 -22.34 23.17
C VAL A 15 -5.88 -22.53 22.05
N LEU A 16 -6.13 -23.48 21.14
CA LEU A 16 -5.42 -23.54 19.86
C LEU A 16 -5.93 -22.34 19.03
N SER A 17 -5.17 -21.27 19.00
CA SER A 17 -5.30 -20.27 17.95
C SER A 17 -4.89 -20.92 16.63
N LEU A 18 -5.87 -21.31 15.83
CA LEU A 18 -5.69 -21.61 14.41
C LEU A 18 -5.31 -20.26 13.74
N ALA A 19 -4.01 -19.96 13.71
CA ALA A 19 -3.48 -18.99 12.79
C ALA A 19 -3.68 -19.59 11.39
N GLY A 20 -4.80 -19.22 10.75
CA GLY A 20 -5.03 -19.52 9.35
C GLY A 20 -3.89 -18.93 8.55
N CYS A 21 -3.15 -19.78 7.85
CA CYS A 21 -2.22 -19.37 6.80
C CYS A 21 -3.05 -18.75 5.65
N CYS A 22 -3.48 -17.52 5.80
CA CYS A 22 -3.82 -16.66 4.67
C CYS A 22 -2.48 -16.14 4.16
N GLY A 23 -1.89 -16.86 3.17
CA GLY A 23 -0.62 -16.51 2.58
C GLY A 23 -0.71 -15.22 1.76
N GLY A 24 -0.64 -14.08 2.44
CA GLY A 24 -0.37 -12.79 1.83
C GLY A 24 1.14 -12.52 1.81
N PRO A 25 1.57 -11.44 1.14
CA PRO A 25 2.97 -11.04 1.13
C PRO A 25 3.47 -10.77 2.55
N GLU A 26 4.76 -11.02 2.78
CA GLU A 26 5.40 -10.74 4.05
C GLU A 26 5.48 -9.22 4.27
N LEU A 27 5.42 -8.81 5.55
CA LEU A 27 5.63 -7.42 5.92
C LEU A 27 7.13 -7.14 5.99
N GLY A 28 7.56 -6.11 5.27
CA GLY A 28 8.91 -5.59 5.32
C GLY A 28 9.07 -4.54 6.43
N GLU A 29 9.86 -3.52 6.17
CA GLU A 29 10.17 -2.47 7.13
C GLU A 29 8.98 -1.54 7.39
N VAL A 30 8.94 -0.97 8.61
CA VAL A 30 8.01 0.11 8.96
C VAL A 30 8.34 1.33 8.11
N PHE A 31 7.32 1.92 7.52
CA PHE A 31 7.47 3.17 6.79
C PHE A 31 7.47 4.36 7.76
N ASP A 32 8.55 5.11 7.79
CA ASP A 32 8.74 6.30 8.62
C ASP A 32 8.76 7.63 7.83
N GLY A 33 8.50 7.55 6.50
CA GLY A 33 8.45 8.72 5.63
C GLY A 33 7.12 9.48 5.70
N THR A 34 7.06 10.60 4.98
CA THR A 34 5.84 11.40 4.78
C THR A 34 5.17 11.06 3.46
N VAL A 35 3.85 11.16 3.43
CA VAL A 35 3.04 11.05 2.22
C VAL A 35 2.06 12.21 2.15
N ASN A 36 1.65 12.58 0.94
CA ASN A 36 0.64 13.61 0.70
C ASN A 36 1.01 14.98 1.30
N ASP A 37 2.29 15.32 1.29
CA ASP A 37 2.84 16.58 1.81
C ASP A 37 3.11 17.64 0.72
N TYR A 38 2.70 17.38 -0.53
CA TYR A 38 2.77 18.33 -1.64
C TYR A 38 1.40 18.92 -1.94
N ASP A 39 1.27 20.25 -1.76
CA ASP A 39 0.00 20.95 -1.94
C ASP A 39 -0.43 21.01 -3.41
N GLY A 40 -1.71 20.75 -3.67
CA GLY A 40 -2.35 20.90 -4.98
C GLY A 40 -2.18 19.70 -5.92
N VAL A 41 -1.45 18.65 -5.53
CA VAL A 41 -1.45 17.37 -6.26
C VAL A 41 -2.04 16.28 -5.38
N THR A 42 -3.04 15.56 -5.89
CA THR A 42 -3.75 14.54 -5.11
C THR A 42 -3.81 13.22 -5.85
N MET A 43 -3.83 12.14 -5.07
CA MET A 43 -4.11 10.79 -5.56
C MET A 43 -5.19 10.17 -4.67
N SER A 44 -6.28 9.73 -5.26
CA SER A 44 -7.41 9.14 -4.54
C SER A 44 -7.86 7.83 -5.19
N VAL A 45 -8.38 6.91 -4.40
CA VAL A 45 -8.94 5.64 -4.91
C VAL A 45 -10.26 5.91 -5.59
N VAL A 46 -10.45 5.36 -6.79
CA VAL A 46 -11.74 5.34 -7.47
C VAL A 46 -12.67 4.39 -6.73
N GLU A 47 -13.85 4.87 -6.34
CA GLU A 47 -14.81 4.10 -5.56
C GLU A 47 -15.16 2.75 -6.23
N GLY A 48 -15.14 1.67 -5.46
CA GLY A 48 -15.47 0.32 -5.93
C GLY A 48 -14.40 -0.34 -6.81
N SER A 49 -13.22 0.28 -6.97
CA SER A 49 -12.14 -0.25 -7.83
C SER A 49 -11.14 -1.15 -7.11
N ALA A 50 -11.20 -1.23 -5.76
CA ALA A 50 -10.25 -2.01 -4.98
C ALA A 50 -10.58 -3.51 -5.03
N TYR A 51 -9.64 -4.29 -5.55
CA TYR A 51 -9.70 -5.75 -5.64
C TYR A 51 -8.40 -6.36 -5.09
N PRO A 52 -8.38 -7.64 -4.74
CA PRO A 52 -7.18 -8.28 -4.19
C PRO A 52 -5.91 -8.16 -5.04
N GLY A 53 -6.01 -7.94 -6.34
CA GLY A 53 -4.87 -7.82 -7.27
C GLY A 53 -4.62 -6.42 -7.83
N GLN A 54 -5.52 -5.46 -7.60
CA GLN A 54 -5.43 -4.13 -8.22
C GLN A 54 -6.31 -3.08 -7.54
N VAL A 55 -6.02 -1.81 -7.85
CA VAL A 55 -6.88 -0.67 -7.54
C VAL A 55 -6.77 0.37 -8.65
N SER A 56 -7.87 1.08 -8.95
CA SER A 56 -7.78 2.30 -9.78
C SER A 56 -7.64 3.52 -8.88
N VAL A 57 -6.78 4.44 -9.27
CA VAL A 57 -6.59 5.73 -8.62
C VAL A 57 -6.80 6.86 -9.62
N GLU A 58 -7.37 7.95 -9.16
CA GLU A 58 -7.43 9.22 -9.88
C GLU A 58 -6.36 10.15 -9.33
N ILE A 59 -5.58 10.75 -10.23
CA ILE A 59 -4.55 11.72 -9.92
C ILE A 59 -4.95 13.05 -10.52
N LEU A 60 -4.91 14.11 -9.72
CA LEU A 60 -5.22 15.47 -10.13
C LEU A 60 -4.07 16.40 -9.75
N ASN A 61 -3.54 17.11 -10.74
CA ASN A 61 -2.63 18.23 -10.58
C ASN A 61 -3.46 19.54 -10.64
N ALA A 62 -3.71 20.16 -9.50
CA ALA A 62 -4.39 21.46 -9.41
C ALA A 62 -3.39 22.62 -9.27
N THR A 63 -2.15 22.42 -9.72
CA THR A 63 -1.09 23.44 -9.73
C THR A 63 -0.74 23.86 -11.15
N ASP A 64 -0.01 24.96 -11.29
CA ASP A 64 0.57 25.37 -12.57
C ASP A 64 1.94 24.71 -12.87
N ALA A 65 2.42 23.83 -11.96
CA ALA A 65 3.70 23.16 -12.08
C ALA A 65 3.62 21.97 -13.05
N GLU A 66 4.72 21.67 -13.72
CA GLU A 66 4.90 20.44 -14.50
C GLU A 66 5.14 19.29 -13.54
N ILE A 67 4.16 18.40 -13.46
CA ILE A 67 4.19 17.24 -12.57
C ILE A 67 4.29 15.96 -13.39
N ASP A 68 5.30 15.17 -13.07
CA ASP A 68 5.60 13.90 -13.72
C ASP A 68 5.56 12.74 -12.72
N SER A 69 5.40 11.54 -13.23
CA SER A 69 5.66 10.29 -12.49
C SER A 69 6.17 9.20 -13.44
N GLY A 70 6.67 8.10 -12.90
CA GLY A 70 6.85 6.87 -13.68
C GLY A 70 5.52 6.31 -14.19
N ASN A 71 5.59 5.24 -15.01
CA ASN A 71 4.41 4.58 -15.59
C ASN A 71 3.52 3.87 -14.55
N GLU A 72 2.49 3.12 -15.00
CA GLU A 72 1.58 2.36 -14.13
C GLU A 72 2.29 1.30 -13.28
N GLY A 73 3.45 0.81 -13.67
CA GLY A 73 4.22 -0.19 -12.93
C GLY A 73 5.11 0.41 -11.83
N ASP A 74 5.28 1.73 -11.80
CA ASP A 74 6.11 2.43 -10.83
C ASP A 74 5.29 2.87 -9.61
N PHE A 75 5.04 1.92 -8.73
CA PHE A 75 4.33 2.11 -7.45
C PHE A 75 4.72 1.00 -6.47
N PHE A 76 4.33 1.16 -5.22
CA PHE A 76 4.42 0.13 -4.20
C PHE A 76 3.20 0.13 -3.29
N VAL A 77 2.97 -0.99 -2.60
CA VAL A 77 1.85 -1.17 -1.69
C VAL A 77 2.36 -1.31 -0.27
N GLN A 78 1.64 -0.71 0.66
CA GLN A 78 1.86 -0.84 2.09
C GLN A 78 0.61 -1.41 2.78
N ALA A 79 0.82 -2.18 3.84
CA ALA A 79 -0.24 -2.68 4.69
C ALA A 79 -0.22 -1.96 6.05
N GLU A 80 -1.40 -1.65 6.56
CA GLU A 80 -1.55 -1.15 7.93
C GLU A 80 -1.62 -2.32 8.91
N ARG A 81 -0.84 -2.25 9.99
CA ARG A 81 -0.90 -3.17 11.14
C ARG A 81 -0.64 -2.38 12.42
N ASP A 82 -1.55 -2.49 13.36
CA ASP A 82 -1.44 -1.86 14.69
C ASP A 82 -1.20 -0.33 14.63
N GLY A 83 -1.79 0.35 13.64
CA GLY A 83 -1.65 1.79 13.45
C GLY A 83 -0.36 2.23 12.76
N GLN A 84 0.42 1.30 12.22
CA GLN A 84 1.66 1.57 11.48
C GLN A 84 1.56 1.03 10.05
N TRP A 85 2.25 1.71 9.14
CA TRP A 85 2.36 1.28 7.75
C TRP A 85 3.65 0.50 7.52
N TYR A 86 3.52 -0.64 6.86
CA TYR A 86 4.64 -1.54 6.54
C TYR A 86 4.74 -1.70 5.03
N ALA A 87 5.94 -1.66 4.49
CA ALA A 87 6.19 -2.09 3.12
C ALA A 87 5.78 -3.56 2.97
N LEU A 88 5.29 -3.94 1.79
CA LEU A 88 5.09 -5.34 1.46
C LEU A 88 6.33 -5.87 0.73
N GLU A 89 6.79 -7.06 1.14
CA GLU A 89 7.87 -7.74 0.43
C GLU A 89 7.38 -8.24 -0.93
N THR A 90 8.18 -8.03 -1.95
CA THR A 90 7.86 -8.47 -3.30
C THR A 90 8.18 -9.95 -3.50
N LEU A 91 7.41 -10.63 -4.36
CA LEU A 91 7.60 -12.03 -4.70
C LEU A 91 8.87 -12.29 -5.54
N GLN A 92 9.43 -11.24 -6.14
CA GLN A 92 10.60 -11.30 -7.01
C GLN A 92 11.53 -10.12 -6.71
N ASP A 93 12.82 -10.33 -6.83
CA ASP A 93 13.84 -9.33 -6.49
C ASP A 93 14.01 -8.24 -7.56
N GLU A 94 13.59 -8.49 -8.81
CA GLU A 94 13.75 -7.55 -9.91
C GLU A 94 12.49 -7.45 -10.78
N TYR A 95 12.05 -6.22 -11.05
CA TYR A 95 10.98 -5.89 -12.00
C TYR A 95 11.53 -4.97 -13.08
N ALA A 96 11.31 -5.35 -14.33
CA ALA A 96 11.61 -4.49 -15.45
C ALA A 96 10.43 -3.51 -15.65
N ASN A 97 10.62 -2.26 -15.25
CA ASN A 97 9.73 -1.17 -15.64
C ASN A 97 10.29 -0.49 -16.89
N THR A 98 9.41 -0.11 -17.82
CA THR A 98 9.78 0.76 -18.92
C THR A 98 10.02 2.17 -18.39
N ALA A 99 11.04 2.86 -18.90
CA ALA A 99 11.37 4.22 -18.49
C ALA A 99 10.42 5.25 -19.17
N GLU A 100 9.11 5.06 -19.05
CA GLU A 100 8.11 6.00 -19.50
C GLU A 100 7.71 6.93 -18.35
N ALA A 101 7.73 8.24 -18.62
CA ALA A 101 7.20 9.24 -17.71
C ALA A 101 5.79 9.64 -18.11
N TYR A 102 4.92 9.82 -17.12
CA TYR A 102 3.59 10.38 -17.30
C TYR A 102 3.56 11.81 -16.80
N VAL A 103 3.17 12.71 -17.69
CA VAL A 103 2.92 14.13 -17.38
C VAL A 103 1.46 14.29 -16.96
N TYR A 104 1.23 15.07 -15.91
CA TYR A 104 -0.11 15.38 -15.38
C TYR A 104 -0.46 16.84 -15.70
N GLU A 105 -1.35 17.02 -16.69
CA GLU A 105 -1.82 18.34 -17.09
C GLU A 105 -2.61 19.01 -15.96
N THR A 106 -2.46 20.34 -15.85
CA THR A 106 -3.18 21.15 -14.85
C THR A 106 -4.69 21.00 -14.99
N ASP A 107 -5.37 20.70 -13.87
CA ASP A 107 -6.82 20.54 -13.76
C ASP A 107 -7.42 19.42 -14.63
N VAL A 108 -6.60 18.52 -15.17
CA VAL A 108 -7.06 17.35 -15.94
C VAL A 108 -6.85 16.08 -15.09
N PRO A 109 -7.91 15.47 -14.55
CA PRO A 109 -7.79 14.23 -13.79
C PRO A 109 -7.33 13.08 -14.71
N ARG A 110 -6.43 12.25 -14.18
CA ARG A 110 -5.94 11.06 -14.85
C ARG A 110 -6.18 9.82 -13.99
N GLU A 111 -6.89 8.86 -14.55
CA GLU A 111 -7.10 7.56 -13.90
C GLU A 111 -6.01 6.57 -14.33
N LEU A 112 -5.45 5.84 -13.35
CA LEU A 112 -4.52 4.73 -13.56
C LEU A 112 -5.04 3.50 -12.82
N THR A 113 -4.96 2.33 -13.48
CA THR A 113 -5.18 1.03 -12.81
C THR A 113 -3.84 0.44 -12.42
N LEU A 114 -3.59 0.34 -11.13
CA LEU A 114 -2.36 -0.19 -10.54
C LEU A 114 -2.57 -1.67 -10.20
N ASN A 115 -1.96 -2.56 -10.99
CA ASN A 115 -2.06 -4.02 -10.82
C ASN A 115 -0.78 -4.56 -10.19
N TRP A 116 -0.90 -5.16 -9.02
CA TRP A 116 0.22 -5.69 -8.25
C TRP A 116 0.29 -7.22 -8.20
N THR A 117 -0.55 -7.94 -8.95
CA THR A 117 -0.61 -9.41 -8.90
C THR A 117 0.75 -10.06 -9.13
N ALA A 118 1.57 -9.51 -10.04
CA ALA A 118 2.91 -10.01 -10.32
C ALA A 118 3.90 -9.69 -9.18
N TYR A 119 3.68 -8.59 -8.44
CA TYR A 119 4.59 -8.10 -7.39
C TYR A 119 4.30 -8.74 -6.03
N TYR A 120 3.04 -8.81 -5.64
CA TYR A 120 2.61 -9.20 -4.30
C TYR A 120 1.61 -10.37 -4.31
N GLY A 121 1.16 -10.82 -5.49
CA GLY A 121 0.07 -11.79 -5.59
C GLY A 121 -1.27 -11.16 -5.23
N SER A 122 -2.16 -11.99 -4.70
CA SER A 122 -3.49 -11.58 -4.22
C SER A 122 -3.40 -11.17 -2.75
N LEU A 123 -3.75 -9.92 -2.44
CA LEU A 123 -3.74 -9.41 -1.07
C LEU A 123 -4.94 -9.95 -0.28
N PRO A 124 -4.75 -10.40 0.97
CA PRO A 124 -5.85 -10.80 1.85
C PRO A 124 -6.67 -9.59 2.32
N PRO A 125 -7.85 -9.82 2.96
CA PRO A 125 -8.59 -8.76 3.62
C PRO A 125 -7.73 -7.94 4.57
N GLY A 126 -7.88 -6.61 4.53
CA GLY A 126 -7.06 -5.71 5.33
C GLY A 126 -7.09 -4.27 4.84
N ARG A 127 -6.41 -3.40 5.56
CA ARG A 127 -6.24 -1.99 5.20
C ARG A 127 -4.88 -1.79 4.55
N TYR A 128 -4.90 -1.15 3.40
CA TYR A 128 -3.75 -0.93 2.53
C TYR A 128 -3.68 0.49 2.04
N ARG A 129 -2.54 0.89 1.52
CA ARG A 129 -2.40 2.06 0.67
C ARG A 129 -1.44 1.78 -0.49
N VAL A 130 -1.76 2.32 -1.64
CA VAL A 130 -0.86 2.36 -2.78
C VAL A 130 -0.09 3.67 -2.73
N CYS A 131 1.22 3.60 -2.98
CA CYS A 131 2.13 4.74 -2.93
C CYS A 131 2.82 4.89 -4.29
N LYS A 132 2.97 6.12 -4.74
CA LYS A 132 3.61 6.43 -6.01
C LYS A 132 4.42 7.71 -5.90
N TRP A 133 5.64 7.69 -6.45
CA TRP A 133 6.51 8.87 -6.52
C TRP A 133 6.11 9.79 -7.66
N PHE A 134 6.14 11.09 -7.38
CA PHE A 134 5.93 12.17 -8.32
C PHE A 134 7.09 13.14 -8.26
N PHE A 135 7.24 13.91 -9.32
CA PHE A 135 8.33 14.87 -9.49
C PHE A 135 7.76 16.18 -10.01
N GLU A 136 8.01 17.28 -9.31
CA GLU A 136 7.84 18.61 -9.89
C GLU A 136 9.10 18.91 -10.72
N TYR A 137 8.94 19.05 -12.02
CA TYR A 137 10.04 19.33 -12.94
C TYR A 137 10.16 20.82 -13.23
N ARG A 138 11.32 21.41 -12.94
CA ARG A 138 11.63 22.83 -13.22
C ARG A 138 12.75 23.01 -14.22
N GLY A 139 13.36 21.92 -14.67
CA GLY A 139 14.43 21.91 -15.66
C GLY A 139 15.46 20.81 -15.38
N PRO A 140 16.47 20.66 -16.25
CA PRO A 140 17.49 19.63 -16.10
C PRO A 140 18.24 19.72 -14.76
N GLY A 141 18.10 18.70 -13.91
CA GLY A 141 18.71 18.63 -12.61
C GLY A 141 18.02 19.47 -11.53
N ASP A 142 16.84 20.03 -11.80
CA ASP A 142 16.01 20.76 -10.85
C ASP A 142 14.63 20.11 -10.74
N THR A 143 14.51 19.14 -9.84
CA THR A 143 13.27 18.45 -9.50
C THR A 143 13.03 18.47 -8.00
N THR A 144 11.77 18.41 -7.61
CA THR A 144 11.37 18.11 -6.23
C THR A 144 10.55 16.84 -6.24
N ASP A 145 11.01 15.83 -5.51
CA ASP A 145 10.35 14.55 -5.41
C ASP A 145 9.37 14.58 -4.24
N PHE A 146 8.18 14.01 -4.42
CA PHE A 146 7.20 13.84 -3.36
C PHE A 146 6.42 12.53 -3.53
N LEU A 147 5.90 12.02 -2.43
CA LEU A 147 5.21 10.74 -2.38
C LEU A 147 3.72 10.95 -2.12
N LEU A 148 2.88 10.45 -3.02
CA LEU A 148 1.46 10.38 -2.78
C LEU A 148 1.05 8.96 -2.39
N ALA A 149 0.02 8.87 -1.55
CA ALA A 149 -0.57 7.60 -1.11
C ALA A 149 -2.10 7.70 -1.13
N ALA A 150 -2.74 6.63 -1.60
CA ALA A 150 -4.19 6.47 -1.57
C ALA A 150 -4.57 5.20 -0.80
N GLU A 151 -5.37 5.34 0.26
CA GLU A 151 -5.75 4.27 1.16
C GLU A 151 -7.01 3.54 0.67
N PHE A 152 -7.05 2.21 0.89
CA PHE A 152 -8.21 1.36 0.58
C PHE A 152 -8.30 0.19 1.55
N THR A 153 -9.48 -0.44 1.59
CA THR A 153 -9.74 -1.64 2.38
C THR A 153 -10.21 -2.76 1.46
N LEU A 154 -9.68 -3.96 1.68
CA LEU A 154 -10.16 -5.21 1.09
C LEU A 154 -10.95 -5.98 2.14
N GLU A 155 -12.13 -6.51 1.75
CA GLU A 155 -13.03 -7.30 2.59
C GLU A 155 -12.92 -8.81 2.32
#